data_c94d4b25ff82574b6cf7bd2fc06d814a
#
_entry.id   c94d4b25ff82574b6cf7bd2fc06d814a
#
_cell.length_a   1.000
_cell.length_b   1.000
_cell.length_c   1.000
_cell.angle_alpha   90.00
_cell.angle_beta   90.00
_cell.angle_gamma   90.00
#
_symmetry.space_group_name_H-M   'P 1'
#
loop_
_entity.id
_entity.type
_entity.pdbx_description
1 polymer ?
#
loop_
_entity_poly.entity_id
_entity_poly.type
_entity_poly.pdbx_seq_one_letter_code
_entity_poly.pdbx_strand_id
1 'polypeptide(L)'
;KQSGRTMEIQRLIGRSLRQAVDLKYLKEKTINIDCDVIQADGGTRTASISGACVALFAAIKNSHDDQRAIKEHVAAISIGLKDGSPLLDLDYDEDSSAETDLNVVMTESGGIIEIQGTAEKYPFTKEQLDEMIESASDGIANIIALQKSCLA
;
A
#
# COMPACT_ATOMS: atom_id res chain seq x y z
N LYS A 1 10.89 23.61 -0.56
CA LYS A 1 10.55 22.95 -1.84
C LYS A 1 10.52 21.46 -1.57
N GLN A 2 9.39 20.79 -1.79
CA GLN A 2 9.29 19.34 -1.59
C GLN A 2 10.26 18.60 -2.52
N SER A 3 10.87 17.50 -2.04
CA SER A 3 11.74 16.67 -2.85
C SER A 3 10.93 15.87 -3.90
N GLY A 4 11.58 15.43 -4.97
CA GLY A 4 10.93 14.56 -5.97
C GLY A 4 10.36 13.27 -5.34
N ARG A 5 11.10 12.68 -4.39
CA ARG A 5 10.67 11.51 -3.63
C ARG A 5 9.41 11.77 -2.80
N THR A 6 9.32 12.91 -2.12
CA THR A 6 8.13 13.27 -1.35
C THR A 6 6.90 13.38 -2.24
N MET A 7 7.05 14.03 -3.40
CA MET A 7 5.96 14.17 -4.37
C MET A 7 5.51 12.84 -4.97
N GLU A 8 6.45 11.94 -5.23
CA GLU A 8 6.15 10.58 -5.71
C GLU A 8 5.32 9.80 -4.67
N ILE A 9 5.76 9.78 -3.40
CA ILE A 9 5.06 9.10 -2.31
C ILE A 9 3.66 9.68 -2.11
N GLN A 10 3.50 11.00 -2.12
CA GLN A 10 2.18 11.64 -2.03
C GLN A 10 1.24 11.19 -3.14
N ARG A 11 1.76 11.11 -4.37
CA ARG A 11 0.95 10.68 -5.52
C ARG A 11 0.56 9.21 -5.42
N LEU A 12 1.46 8.37 -4.96
CA LEU A 12 1.21 6.95 -4.75
C LEU A 12 0.09 6.75 -3.70
N ILE A 13 0.23 7.35 -2.51
CA ILE A 13 -0.77 7.26 -1.45
C ILE A 13 -2.12 7.80 -1.93
N GLY A 14 -2.14 8.99 -2.52
CA GLY A 14 -3.38 9.62 -2.98
C GLY A 14 -4.09 8.81 -4.07
N ARG A 15 -3.34 8.18 -4.99
CA ARG A 15 -3.91 7.32 -6.04
C ARG A 15 -4.51 6.05 -5.43
N SER A 16 -3.80 5.42 -4.52
CA SER A 16 -4.24 4.21 -3.84
C SER A 16 -5.52 4.44 -3.06
N LEU A 17 -5.59 5.50 -2.26
CA LEU A 17 -6.75 5.79 -1.43
C LEU A 17 -7.99 6.23 -2.23
N ARG A 18 -7.81 6.79 -3.43
CA ARG A 18 -8.97 7.06 -4.33
C ARG A 18 -9.67 5.78 -4.80
N GLN A 19 -9.00 4.64 -4.77
CA GLN A 19 -9.65 3.36 -5.07
C GLN A 19 -10.48 2.85 -3.88
N ALA A 20 -10.11 3.23 -2.66
CA ALA A 20 -10.82 2.83 -1.44
C ALA A 20 -12.18 3.55 -1.26
N VAL A 21 -12.41 4.68 -1.96
CA VAL A 21 -13.60 5.52 -1.78
C VAL A 21 -14.27 5.90 -3.09
N ASP A 22 -15.57 6.16 -3.02
CA ASP A 22 -16.33 6.82 -4.09
C ASP A 22 -16.50 8.30 -3.76
N LEU A 23 -15.73 9.14 -4.43
CA LEU A 23 -15.66 10.58 -4.17
C LEU A 23 -17.00 11.30 -4.36
N LYS A 24 -17.93 10.76 -5.16
CA LYS A 24 -19.25 11.37 -5.37
C LYS A 24 -20.08 11.49 -4.07
N TYR A 25 -19.84 10.59 -3.11
CA TYR A 25 -20.53 10.63 -1.83
C TYR A 25 -19.83 11.53 -0.79
N LEU A 26 -18.61 11.95 -1.05
CA LEU A 26 -17.87 12.90 -0.20
C LEU A 26 -18.19 14.36 -0.54
N LYS A 27 -18.95 14.60 -1.62
CA LYS A 27 -19.37 15.93 -2.08
C LYS A 27 -18.18 16.88 -2.27
N GLU A 28 -18.32 18.14 -1.85
CA GLU A 28 -17.30 19.19 -1.98
C GLU A 28 -16.32 19.22 -0.79
N LYS A 29 -15.97 18.05 -0.24
CA LYS A 29 -15.05 17.94 0.88
C LYS A 29 -13.62 17.68 0.42
N THR A 30 -12.68 18.26 1.15
CA THR A 30 -11.27 17.94 1.05
C THR A 30 -10.86 17.11 2.27
N ILE A 31 -10.23 15.98 2.05
CA ILE A 31 -9.65 15.14 3.11
C ILE A 31 -8.13 15.28 3.01
N ASN A 32 -7.52 15.81 4.07
CA ASN A 32 -6.08 15.88 4.21
C ASN A 32 -5.62 14.66 5.00
N ILE A 33 -4.60 13.97 4.51
CA ILE A 33 -4.03 12.79 5.14
C ILE A 33 -2.56 13.06 5.37
N ASP A 34 -2.15 13.06 6.64
CA ASP A 34 -0.77 13.19 7.06
C ASP A 34 -0.24 11.82 7.48
N CYS A 35 0.89 11.44 6.90
CA CYS A 35 1.58 10.19 7.25
C CYS A 35 2.90 10.54 7.92
N ASP A 36 2.95 10.35 9.24
CA ASP A 36 4.15 10.60 10.04
C ASP A 36 4.81 9.27 10.43
N VAL A 37 6.06 9.09 10.01
CA VAL A 37 6.83 7.88 10.30
C VAL A 37 7.56 8.05 11.61
N ILE A 38 7.03 7.45 12.67
CA ILE A 38 7.61 7.51 14.03
C ILE A 38 8.87 6.65 14.12
N GLN A 39 8.84 5.46 13.54
CA GLN A 39 9.97 4.55 13.47
C GLN A 39 10.04 3.97 12.05
N ALA A 40 11.15 4.22 11.38
CA ALA A 40 11.40 3.72 10.03
C ALA A 40 12.14 2.39 10.08
N ASP A 41 11.74 1.49 9.18
CA ASP A 41 12.40 0.27 8.79
C ASP A 41 12.16 0.08 7.28
N GLY A 42 12.09 -1.12 6.71
CA GLY A 42 11.59 -1.35 5.36
C GLY A 42 10.11 -0.99 5.21
N GLY A 43 9.63 -0.80 3.98
CA GLY A 43 8.20 -0.71 3.66
C GLY A 43 7.45 0.52 4.18
N THR A 44 8.09 1.65 4.45
CA THR A 44 7.40 2.86 4.99
C THR A 44 6.31 3.40 4.07
N ARG A 45 6.47 3.28 2.74
CA ARG A 45 5.47 3.70 1.75
C ARG A 45 4.21 2.84 1.81
N THR A 46 4.39 1.53 1.89
CA THR A 46 3.31 0.55 1.94
C THR A 46 2.57 0.61 3.26
N ALA A 47 3.29 0.76 4.38
CA ALA A 47 2.71 1.00 5.69
C ALA A 47 1.87 2.29 5.73
N SER A 48 2.34 3.37 5.09
CA SER A 48 1.60 4.63 4.97
C SER A 48 0.28 4.44 4.24
N ILE A 49 0.25 3.69 3.12
CA ILE A 49 -0.99 3.42 2.38
C ILE A 49 -1.97 2.62 3.25
N SER A 50 -1.48 1.55 3.88
CA SER A 50 -2.31 0.65 4.67
C SER A 50 -2.90 1.33 5.91
N GLY A 51 -2.09 2.12 6.63
CA GLY A 51 -2.53 2.92 7.78
C GLY A 51 -3.47 4.06 7.38
N ALA A 52 -3.17 4.77 6.29
CA ALA A 52 -4.01 5.85 5.79
C ALA A 52 -5.40 5.36 5.35
N CYS A 53 -5.53 4.13 4.85
CA CYS A 53 -6.83 3.54 4.52
C CYS A 53 -7.71 3.40 5.78
N VAL A 54 -7.15 2.92 6.89
CA VAL A 54 -7.85 2.84 8.18
C VAL A 54 -8.26 4.22 8.68
N ALA A 55 -7.34 5.18 8.66
CA ALA A 55 -7.60 6.55 9.10
C ALA A 55 -8.69 7.22 8.26
N LEU A 56 -8.68 7.03 6.94
CA LEU A 56 -9.68 7.53 6.02
C LEU A 56 -11.08 6.97 6.35
N PHE A 57 -11.20 5.66 6.57
CA PHE A 57 -12.47 5.03 6.90
C PHE A 57 -12.99 5.46 8.28
N ALA A 58 -12.09 5.56 9.27
CA ALA A 58 -12.44 6.09 10.58
C ALA A 58 -12.94 7.54 10.50
N ALA A 59 -12.30 8.38 9.69
CA ALA A 59 -12.72 9.77 9.48
C ALA A 59 -14.12 9.85 8.83
N ILE A 60 -14.41 9.05 7.80
CA ILE A 60 -15.72 9.00 7.16
C ILE A 60 -16.78 8.52 8.14
N LYS A 61 -16.51 7.46 8.93
CA LYS A 61 -17.45 6.95 9.93
C LYS A 61 -17.75 7.99 11.02
N ASN A 62 -16.73 8.71 11.51
CA ASN A 62 -16.86 9.65 12.61
C ASN A 62 -17.43 11.02 12.20
N SER A 63 -17.26 11.43 10.96
CA SER A 63 -17.78 12.73 10.46
C SER A 63 -19.26 12.71 10.08
N HIS A 64 -19.97 11.60 10.32
CA HIS A 64 -21.35 11.40 9.89
C HIS A 64 -21.55 11.56 8.38
N ASP A 65 -20.50 11.33 7.61
CA ASP A 65 -20.56 11.33 6.16
C ASP A 65 -21.32 10.10 5.63
N ASP A 66 -21.67 10.18 4.36
CA ASP A 66 -22.35 9.08 3.70
C ASP A 66 -21.45 7.84 3.64
N GLN A 67 -21.79 6.82 4.39
CA GLN A 67 -21.01 5.57 4.45
C GLN A 67 -20.87 4.88 3.09
N ARG A 68 -21.71 5.21 2.11
CA ARG A 68 -21.57 4.75 0.72
C ARG A 68 -20.30 5.28 0.06
N ALA A 69 -19.63 6.27 0.67
CA ALA A 69 -18.31 6.71 0.23
C ALA A 69 -17.25 5.63 0.40
N ILE A 70 -17.39 4.72 1.36
CA ILE A 70 -16.47 3.59 1.56
C ILE A 70 -16.79 2.50 0.53
N LYS A 71 -15.82 2.16 -0.32
CA LYS A 71 -15.95 1.08 -1.31
C LYS A 71 -15.42 -0.24 -0.79
N GLU A 72 -14.12 -0.32 -0.65
CA GLU A 72 -13.39 -1.52 -0.22
C GLU A 72 -12.05 -1.15 0.38
N HIS A 73 -11.49 -2.04 1.20
CA HIS A 73 -10.16 -1.84 1.77
C HIS A 73 -9.07 -1.86 0.69
N VAL A 74 -8.04 -1.06 0.93
CA VAL A 74 -6.82 -1.02 0.12
C VAL A 74 -5.64 -1.19 1.05
N ALA A 75 -4.74 -2.08 0.69
CA ALA A 75 -3.50 -2.28 1.43
C ALA A 75 -2.31 -2.43 0.46
N ALA A 76 -1.12 -2.28 1.00
CA ALA A 76 0.12 -2.36 0.26
C ALA A 76 1.17 -3.11 1.08
N ILE A 77 2.08 -3.77 0.37
CA ILE A 77 3.19 -4.50 0.97
C ILE A 77 4.43 -4.39 0.08
N SER A 78 5.63 -4.43 0.70
CA SER A 78 6.89 -4.60 -0.01
C SER A 78 7.19 -6.07 -0.20
N ILE A 79 7.82 -6.41 -1.31
CA ILE A 79 8.27 -7.76 -1.61
C ILE A 79 9.52 -7.70 -2.47
N GLY A 80 10.46 -8.58 -2.25
CA GLY A 80 11.69 -8.66 -3.04
C GLY A 80 12.06 -10.08 -3.39
N LEU A 81 13.18 -10.21 -4.10
CA LEU A 81 13.82 -11.49 -4.35
C LEU A 81 15.13 -11.56 -3.58
N LYS A 82 15.34 -12.70 -2.92
CA LYS A 82 16.60 -13.06 -2.28
C LYS A 82 16.94 -14.50 -2.65
N ASP A 83 18.11 -14.69 -3.26
CA ASP A 83 18.55 -15.99 -3.78
C ASP A 83 17.48 -16.63 -4.70
N GLY A 84 16.82 -15.79 -5.54
CA GLY A 84 15.80 -16.19 -6.49
C GLY A 84 14.45 -16.54 -5.88
N SER A 85 14.25 -16.41 -4.56
CA SER A 85 12.98 -16.68 -3.87
C SER A 85 12.31 -15.41 -3.39
N PRO A 86 10.94 -15.32 -3.46
CA PRO A 86 10.21 -14.19 -2.92
C PRO A 86 10.38 -14.05 -1.41
N LEU A 87 10.62 -12.83 -0.95
CA LEU A 87 10.68 -12.44 0.45
C LEU A 87 9.68 -11.31 0.69
N LEU A 88 8.71 -11.56 1.56
CA LEU A 88 7.58 -10.68 1.81
C LEU A 88 7.86 -9.74 2.99
N ASP A 89 7.42 -8.48 2.87
CA ASP A 89 7.49 -7.46 3.92
C ASP A 89 8.93 -7.19 4.38
N LEU A 90 9.75 -6.74 3.44
CA LEU A 90 11.19 -6.54 3.63
C LEU A 90 11.47 -5.58 4.79
N ASP A 91 12.35 -5.99 5.70
CA ASP A 91 13.01 -5.08 6.63
C ASP A 91 14.12 -4.28 5.92
N TYR A 92 14.78 -3.36 6.64
CA TYR A 92 15.81 -2.51 6.04
C TYR A 92 17.02 -3.30 5.51
N ASP A 93 17.45 -4.32 6.24
CA ASP A 93 18.63 -5.14 5.87
C ASP A 93 18.29 -6.03 4.67
N GLU A 94 17.09 -6.55 4.62
CA GLU A 94 16.56 -7.34 3.51
C GLU A 94 16.39 -6.49 2.25
N ASP A 95 15.74 -5.31 2.38
CA ASP A 95 15.54 -4.35 1.29
C ASP A 95 16.87 -3.91 0.68
N SER A 96 17.85 -3.55 1.52
CA SER A 96 19.18 -3.11 1.08
C SER A 96 19.99 -4.19 0.36
N SER A 97 19.72 -5.46 0.64
CA SER A 97 20.43 -6.63 0.08
C SER A 97 19.66 -7.36 -1.02
N ALA A 98 18.39 -7.07 -1.20
CA ALA A 98 17.52 -7.70 -2.18
C ALA A 98 18.04 -7.57 -3.62
N GLU A 99 17.69 -8.52 -4.45
CA GLU A 99 17.98 -8.50 -5.89
C GLU A 99 16.95 -7.65 -6.63
N THR A 100 15.76 -7.57 -6.08
CA THR A 100 14.60 -6.84 -6.61
C THR A 100 13.80 -6.29 -5.44
N ASP A 101 13.33 -5.06 -5.55
CA ASP A 101 12.38 -4.43 -4.63
C ASP A 101 11.11 -4.08 -5.40
N LEU A 102 9.98 -4.63 -4.96
CA LEU A 102 8.65 -4.28 -5.46
C LEU A 102 7.77 -3.76 -4.32
N ASN A 103 6.96 -2.75 -4.65
CA ASN A 103 5.83 -2.33 -3.82
C ASN A 103 4.54 -2.69 -4.57
N VAL A 104 3.68 -3.45 -3.93
CA VAL A 104 2.40 -3.90 -4.50
C VAL A 104 1.25 -3.30 -3.72
N VAL A 105 0.29 -2.70 -4.42
CA VAL A 105 -0.93 -2.13 -3.84
C VAL A 105 -2.12 -2.81 -4.45
N MET A 106 -2.99 -3.37 -3.62
CA MET A 106 -4.19 -4.07 -4.08
C MET A 106 -5.43 -3.68 -3.28
N THR A 107 -6.57 -3.93 -3.90
CA THR A 107 -7.88 -3.85 -3.24
C THR A 107 -8.23 -5.17 -2.55
N GLU A 108 -9.21 -5.11 -1.64
CA GLU A 108 -9.76 -6.30 -0.97
C GLU A 108 -10.30 -7.35 -1.95
N SER A 109 -10.87 -6.91 -3.07
CA SER A 109 -11.37 -7.80 -4.12
C SER A 109 -10.27 -8.43 -4.99
N GLY A 110 -8.99 -8.15 -4.71
CA GLY A 110 -7.84 -8.67 -5.45
C GLY A 110 -7.45 -7.85 -6.67
N GLY A 111 -8.06 -6.67 -6.86
CA GLY A 111 -7.68 -5.76 -7.95
C GLY A 111 -6.30 -5.12 -7.69
N ILE A 112 -5.42 -5.16 -8.66
CA ILE A 112 -4.10 -4.51 -8.59
C ILE A 112 -4.26 -3.03 -8.91
N ILE A 113 -3.83 -2.16 -7.99
CA ILE A 113 -3.84 -0.71 -8.16
C ILE A 113 -2.51 -0.23 -8.73
N GLU A 114 -1.42 -0.73 -8.17
CA GLU A 114 -0.07 -0.36 -8.59
C GLU A 114 0.92 -1.47 -8.27
N ILE A 115 1.85 -1.67 -9.19
CA ILE A 115 3.07 -2.43 -8.99
C ILE A 115 4.21 -1.49 -9.36
N GLN A 116 5.07 -1.20 -8.40
CA GLN A 116 6.26 -0.40 -8.61
C GLN A 116 7.46 -1.21 -8.16
N GLY A 117 8.41 -1.43 -9.04
CA GLY A 117 9.57 -2.22 -8.68
C GLY A 117 10.77 -1.98 -9.58
N THR A 118 11.92 -2.32 -9.03
CA THR A 118 13.22 -2.17 -9.68
C THR A 118 14.03 -3.43 -9.48
N ALA A 119 14.65 -3.89 -10.54
CA ALA A 119 15.70 -4.92 -10.46
C ALA A 119 17.02 -4.22 -10.09
N GLU A 120 17.52 -4.47 -8.88
CA GLU A 120 18.72 -3.80 -8.38
C GLU A 120 20.00 -4.46 -8.90
N LYS A 121 19.99 -5.78 -9.10
CA LYS A 121 21.17 -6.54 -9.55
C LYS A 121 20.98 -7.16 -10.93
N TYR A 122 19.95 -7.98 -11.08
CA TYR A 122 19.66 -8.71 -12.32
C TYR A 122 18.18 -8.60 -12.65
N PRO A 123 17.80 -8.52 -13.94
CA PRO A 123 16.40 -8.57 -14.34
C PRO A 123 15.71 -9.83 -13.81
N PHE A 124 14.54 -9.68 -13.22
CA PHE A 124 13.68 -10.80 -12.82
C PHE A 124 12.82 -11.29 -13.98
N THR A 125 12.47 -12.56 -13.95
CA THR A 125 11.63 -13.18 -14.98
C THR A 125 10.16 -12.92 -14.73
N LYS A 126 9.33 -13.24 -15.73
CA LYS A 126 7.87 -13.15 -15.57
C LYS A 126 7.36 -14.14 -14.51
N GLU A 127 7.92 -15.32 -14.47
CA GLU A 127 7.58 -16.36 -13.49
C GLU A 127 7.86 -15.87 -12.06
N GLN A 128 9.03 -15.25 -11.85
CA GLN A 128 9.38 -14.64 -10.55
C GLN A 128 8.43 -13.49 -10.19
N LEU A 129 8.00 -12.68 -11.16
CA LEU A 129 7.01 -11.65 -10.93
C LEU A 129 5.66 -12.25 -10.50
N ASP A 130 5.20 -13.29 -11.17
CA ASP A 130 3.94 -13.96 -10.85
C ASP A 130 3.98 -14.54 -9.42
N GLU A 131 5.08 -15.18 -9.02
CA GLU A 131 5.29 -15.69 -7.64
C GLU A 131 5.32 -14.56 -6.59
N MET A 132 5.97 -13.44 -6.88
CA MET A 132 5.98 -12.26 -6.00
C MET A 132 4.57 -11.67 -5.84
N ILE A 133 3.80 -11.56 -6.92
CA ILE A 133 2.42 -11.03 -6.86
C ILE A 133 1.52 -11.96 -6.04
N GLU A 134 1.65 -13.28 -6.19
CA GLU A 134 0.87 -14.26 -5.41
C GLU A 134 1.19 -14.12 -3.91
N SER A 135 2.47 -14.10 -3.54
CA SER A 135 2.90 -13.88 -2.16
C SER A 135 2.44 -12.53 -1.59
N ALA A 136 2.54 -11.46 -2.39
CA ALA A 136 2.05 -10.13 -2.00
C ALA A 136 0.53 -10.11 -1.77
N SER A 137 -0.23 -10.85 -2.59
CA SER A 137 -1.69 -10.97 -2.44
C SER A 137 -2.06 -11.58 -1.09
N ASP A 138 -1.37 -12.64 -0.67
CA ASP A 138 -1.59 -13.27 0.64
C ASP A 138 -1.24 -12.31 1.79
N GLY A 139 -0.11 -11.62 1.70
CA GLY A 139 0.28 -10.60 2.67
C GLY A 139 -0.72 -9.46 2.78
N ILE A 140 -1.21 -8.95 1.65
CA ILE A 140 -2.22 -7.89 1.59
C ILE A 140 -3.54 -8.37 2.20
N ALA A 141 -3.97 -9.60 1.95
CA ALA A 141 -5.18 -10.16 2.57
C ALA A 141 -5.07 -10.17 4.10
N ASN A 142 -3.91 -10.51 4.65
CA ASN A 142 -3.65 -10.47 6.09
C ASN A 142 -3.70 -9.04 6.64
N ILE A 143 -3.11 -8.06 5.94
CA ILE A 143 -3.16 -6.64 6.34
C ILE A 143 -4.61 -6.15 6.32
N ILE A 144 -5.40 -6.49 5.30
CA ILE A 144 -6.81 -6.10 5.21
C ILE A 144 -7.63 -6.70 6.36
N ALA A 145 -7.37 -7.94 6.75
CA ALA A 145 -8.01 -8.54 7.92
C ALA A 145 -7.71 -7.74 9.20
N LEU A 146 -6.47 -7.28 9.38
CA LEU A 146 -6.09 -6.40 10.50
C LEU A 146 -6.76 -5.02 10.41
N GLN A 147 -6.80 -4.40 9.22
CA GLN A 147 -7.51 -3.13 9.01
C GLN A 147 -8.98 -3.22 9.45
N LYS A 148 -9.67 -4.30 9.08
CA LYS A 148 -11.05 -4.54 9.48
C LYS A 148 -11.20 -4.68 11.00
N SER A 149 -10.28 -5.39 11.65
CA SER A 149 -10.31 -5.55 13.10
C SER A 149 -10.10 -4.23 13.85
N CYS A 150 -9.32 -3.30 13.30
CA CYS A 150 -9.12 -1.96 13.86
C CYS A 150 -10.36 -1.06 13.74
N LEU A 151 -11.27 -1.35 12.82
CA LEU A 151 -12.45 -0.54 12.51
C LEU A 151 -13.76 -1.14 13.07
N ALA A 152 -13.69 -2.32 13.67
CA ALA A 152 -14.82 -2.99 14.32
C ALA A 152 -15.12 -2.34 15.67
#